data_df5fc796326074a6446347b6f9beb558
#
_entry.id   df5fc796326074a6446347b6f9beb558
#
_cell.length_a   1.000
_cell.length_b   1.000
_cell.length_c   1.000
_cell.angle_alpha   90.00
_cell.angle_beta   90.00
_cell.angle_gamma   90.00
#
_symmetry.space_group_name_H-M   'P 1'
#
loop_
_entity.id
_entity.type
_entity.pdbx_description
1 polymer ?
#
loop_
_entity_poly.entity_id
_entity_poly.type
_entity_poly.pdbx_seq_one_letter_code
_entity_poly.pdbx_strand_id
1 'polypeptide(L)'
;GVLAAASAEPRATARNYIRALRGKGVEAIDLRVTIGNVDRRMREEALVEQIAALRTIILTGGNQIRLVESLLYRGDVTPLLMAIARARSAGAMIVGVSGAASALSGFMIGGGTSYEALRFGIASDMGRHGLVIQEGLGFFGTAIIDQKLSSSRRLGRLAVACAEEGVRYGLGLLEDSGVIANHDNSQLTAIGTRGAVLVEIDPLKTELAGDDFIAPDTRLCFAGPGDVIDMAAGTVTRLAPATDSAAALDTLVAELIKDCVGSAGPVTAPGVTQEAHIALRYRSNGDGTGYLDIESIRDRHG
;
A
#
# COMPACT_ATOMS: atom_id res chain seq x y z
N GLY A 1 3.31 7.67 -20.63
CA GLY A 1 4.68 7.88 -20.13
C GLY A 1 5.08 6.82 -19.12
N VAL A 2 6.32 6.42 -19.14
CA VAL A 2 6.91 5.49 -18.16
C VAL A 2 7.93 6.26 -17.31
N LEU A 3 7.68 6.30 -15.99
CA LEU A 3 8.56 6.90 -14.99
C LEU A 3 9.17 5.79 -14.12
N ALA A 4 10.44 5.49 -14.34
CA ALA A 4 11.14 4.41 -13.66
C ALA A 4 12.03 4.89 -12.48
N ALA A 5 11.66 6.01 -11.84
CA ALA A 5 12.44 6.64 -10.77
C ALA A 5 12.64 5.74 -9.54
N ALA A 6 11.70 4.84 -9.24
CA ALA A 6 11.81 3.88 -8.14
C ALA A 6 12.87 2.80 -8.38
N SER A 7 13.19 2.49 -9.64
CA SER A 7 14.08 1.38 -9.98
C SER A 7 15.55 1.66 -9.66
N ALA A 8 16.28 0.62 -9.28
CA ALA A 8 17.73 0.67 -9.18
C ALA A 8 18.40 0.82 -10.58
N GLU A 9 17.73 0.30 -11.62
CA GLU A 9 18.16 0.36 -13.02
C GLU A 9 17.10 1.05 -13.91
N PRO A 10 16.89 2.38 -13.78
CA PRO A 10 15.76 3.08 -14.39
C PRO A 10 15.67 2.90 -15.91
N ARG A 11 16.82 2.96 -16.61
CA ARG A 11 16.86 2.83 -18.07
C ARG A 11 16.47 1.42 -18.56
N ALA A 12 16.91 0.38 -17.85
CA ALA A 12 16.58 -1.01 -18.19
C ALA A 12 15.10 -1.27 -17.93
N THR A 13 14.61 -0.84 -16.76
CA THR A 13 13.20 -0.96 -16.38
C THR A 13 12.29 -0.24 -17.37
N ALA A 14 12.55 1.03 -17.69
CA ALA A 14 11.76 1.76 -18.66
C ALA A 14 11.73 1.06 -20.04
N ARG A 15 12.87 0.59 -20.55
CA ARG A 15 12.94 -0.15 -21.82
C ARG A 15 12.06 -1.41 -21.81
N ASN A 16 12.05 -2.16 -20.69
CA ASN A 16 11.25 -3.37 -20.56
C ASN A 16 9.75 -3.06 -20.60
N TYR A 17 9.30 -2.05 -19.84
CA TYR A 17 7.91 -1.59 -19.87
C TYR A 17 7.49 -1.10 -21.26
N ILE A 18 8.32 -0.27 -21.91
CA ILE A 18 8.05 0.24 -23.24
C ILE A 18 7.94 -0.88 -24.26
N ARG A 19 8.85 -1.88 -24.19
CA ARG A 19 8.81 -3.06 -25.07
C ARG A 19 7.50 -3.84 -24.87
N ALA A 20 7.10 -4.10 -23.64
CA ALA A 20 5.87 -4.81 -23.30
C ALA A 20 4.62 -4.05 -23.81
N LEU A 21 4.55 -2.74 -23.60
CA LEU A 21 3.46 -1.89 -24.05
C LEU A 21 3.37 -1.85 -25.59
N ARG A 22 4.51 -1.69 -26.28
CA ARG A 22 4.56 -1.72 -27.75
C ARG A 22 4.11 -3.06 -28.32
N GLY A 23 4.45 -4.17 -27.65
CA GLY A 23 3.95 -5.50 -28.01
C GLY A 23 2.42 -5.65 -27.90
N LYS A 24 1.76 -4.71 -27.20
CA LYS A 24 0.30 -4.58 -27.10
C LYS A 24 -0.27 -3.45 -27.97
N GLY A 25 0.52 -2.85 -28.87
CA GLY A 25 0.10 -1.76 -29.73
C GLY A 25 0.01 -0.39 -29.04
N VAL A 26 0.58 -0.24 -27.85
CA VAL A 26 0.57 1.02 -27.10
C VAL A 26 1.87 1.78 -27.32
N GLU A 27 1.79 3.01 -27.79
CA GLU A 27 2.94 3.93 -27.83
C GLU A 27 3.33 4.36 -26.42
N ALA A 28 4.62 4.25 -26.11
CA ALA A 28 5.13 4.59 -24.80
C ALA A 28 6.50 5.28 -24.90
N ILE A 29 6.75 6.21 -23.99
CA ILE A 29 7.99 7.00 -23.87
C ILE A 29 8.60 6.86 -22.48
N ASP A 30 9.94 6.92 -22.40
CA ASP A 30 10.70 6.98 -21.15
C ASP A 30 10.84 8.44 -20.70
N LEU A 31 10.29 8.79 -19.56
CA LEU A 31 10.35 10.14 -19.00
C LEU A 31 11.74 10.50 -18.46
N ARG A 32 12.61 9.53 -18.21
CA ARG A 32 14.02 9.67 -17.81
C ARG A 32 14.26 10.58 -16.60
N VAL A 33 13.33 10.55 -15.63
CA VAL A 33 13.47 11.25 -14.36
C VAL A 33 13.96 10.27 -13.30
N THR A 34 14.93 10.67 -12.52
CA THR A 34 15.50 9.92 -11.39
C THR A 34 15.94 10.91 -10.32
N ILE A 35 16.15 10.44 -9.08
CA ILE A 35 16.66 11.28 -8.00
C ILE A 35 17.98 11.95 -8.38
N GLY A 36 18.85 11.31 -9.18
CA GLY A 36 20.13 11.85 -9.60
C GLY A 36 20.08 12.93 -10.68
N ASN A 37 18.91 13.16 -11.30
CA ASN A 37 18.78 14.16 -12.37
C ASN A 37 17.55 15.06 -12.23
N VAL A 38 16.74 14.89 -11.21
CA VAL A 38 15.47 15.61 -11.04
C VAL A 38 15.69 17.13 -11.03
N ASP A 39 16.73 17.63 -10.35
CA ASP A 39 17.01 19.07 -10.28
C ASP A 39 17.14 19.74 -11.67
N ARG A 40 17.72 19.04 -12.63
CA ARG A 40 17.78 19.48 -14.02
C ARG A 40 16.47 19.25 -14.75
N ARG A 41 15.91 18.03 -14.62
CA ARG A 41 14.72 17.59 -15.39
C ARG A 41 13.47 18.40 -15.06
N MET A 42 13.28 18.82 -13.81
CA MET A 42 12.12 19.60 -13.38
C MET A 42 12.10 21.03 -13.97
N ARG A 43 13.22 21.51 -14.51
CA ARG A 43 13.37 22.83 -15.16
C ARG A 43 13.16 22.75 -16.68
N GLU A 44 12.99 21.56 -17.25
CA GLU A 44 12.78 21.36 -18.67
C GLU A 44 11.29 21.54 -18.99
N GLU A 45 10.90 22.76 -19.39
CA GLU A 45 9.50 23.13 -19.70
C GLU A 45 8.86 22.14 -20.70
N ALA A 46 9.58 21.75 -21.75
CA ALA A 46 9.11 20.79 -22.74
C ALA A 46 8.77 19.43 -22.10
N LEU A 47 9.50 18.97 -21.10
CA LEU A 47 9.19 17.74 -20.39
C LEU A 47 7.94 17.90 -19.51
N VAL A 48 7.83 19.03 -18.80
CA VAL A 48 6.68 19.35 -17.93
C VAL A 48 5.40 19.37 -18.76
N GLU A 49 5.40 20.04 -19.92
CA GLU A 49 4.26 20.08 -20.83
C GLU A 49 3.98 18.70 -21.46
N GLN A 50 5.02 17.96 -21.83
CA GLN A 50 4.86 16.59 -22.33
C GLN A 50 4.17 15.70 -21.30
N ILE A 51 4.57 15.75 -20.01
CA ILE A 51 3.95 14.97 -18.93
C ILE A 51 2.48 15.38 -18.77
N ALA A 52 2.19 16.67 -18.75
CA ALA A 52 0.82 17.19 -18.58
C ALA A 52 -0.14 16.76 -19.70
N ALA A 53 0.38 16.47 -20.91
CA ALA A 53 -0.39 16.03 -22.07
C ALA A 53 -0.56 14.49 -22.16
N LEU A 54 0.04 13.70 -21.27
CA LEU A 54 -0.07 12.24 -21.30
C LEU A 54 -1.46 11.76 -20.87
N ARG A 55 -1.93 10.69 -21.52
CA ARG A 55 -3.18 10.00 -21.14
C ARG A 55 -3.00 8.92 -20.09
N THR A 56 -1.78 8.40 -19.98
CA THR A 56 -1.42 7.38 -18.97
C THR A 56 0.01 7.60 -18.52
N ILE A 57 0.21 7.58 -17.21
CA ILE A 57 1.53 7.69 -16.59
C ILE A 57 1.75 6.46 -15.71
N ILE A 58 2.75 5.67 -16.05
CA ILE A 58 3.11 4.45 -15.32
C ILE A 58 4.32 4.75 -14.44
N LEU A 59 4.10 4.69 -13.13
CA LEU A 59 5.14 4.75 -12.11
C LEU A 59 5.58 3.32 -11.82
N THR A 60 6.82 2.97 -12.22
CA THR A 60 7.27 1.58 -12.14
C THR A 60 7.64 1.17 -10.72
N GLY A 61 7.63 -0.13 -10.47
CA GLY A 61 8.05 -0.70 -9.20
C GLY A 61 9.53 -0.45 -8.86
N GLY A 62 9.83 -0.62 -7.59
CA GLY A 62 11.15 -0.43 -7.00
C GLY A 62 11.04 0.18 -5.60
N ASN A 63 12.01 0.97 -5.21
CA ASN A 63 12.01 1.69 -3.94
C ASN A 63 11.13 2.94 -4.05
N GLN A 64 10.00 2.94 -3.33
CA GLN A 64 9.02 4.03 -3.31
C GLN A 64 9.60 5.36 -2.81
N ILE A 65 10.56 5.33 -1.90
CA ILE A 65 11.23 6.53 -1.37
C ILE A 65 11.95 7.26 -2.50
N ARG A 66 12.71 6.55 -3.35
CA ARG A 66 13.37 7.16 -4.52
C ARG A 66 12.38 7.81 -5.48
N LEU A 67 11.20 7.20 -5.66
CA LEU A 67 10.15 7.78 -6.49
C LEU A 67 9.64 9.09 -5.89
N VAL A 68 9.28 9.05 -4.62
CA VAL A 68 8.75 10.22 -3.91
C VAL A 68 9.79 11.34 -3.90
N GLU A 69 11.03 11.07 -3.52
CA GLU A 69 12.15 12.05 -3.54
C GLU A 69 12.47 12.62 -4.94
N SER A 70 12.09 11.88 -6.02
CA SER A 70 12.20 12.38 -7.39
C SER A 70 11.05 13.30 -7.80
N LEU A 71 9.96 13.34 -7.05
CA LEU A 71 8.77 14.13 -7.34
C LEU A 71 8.46 15.15 -6.24
N LEU A 72 8.84 14.86 -4.98
CA LEU A 72 8.90 15.78 -3.84
C LEU A 72 10.39 16.03 -3.54
N TYR A 73 11.03 16.88 -4.35
CA TYR A 73 12.47 17.05 -4.27
C TYR A 73 12.85 18.00 -3.13
N ARG A 74 13.59 17.50 -2.14
CA ARG A 74 13.97 18.23 -0.92
C ARG A 74 12.76 18.72 -0.11
N GLY A 75 11.66 17.99 -0.15
CA GLY A 75 10.41 18.34 0.54
C GLY A 75 9.49 19.27 -0.26
N ASP A 76 9.93 19.77 -1.42
CA ASP A 76 9.13 20.66 -2.25
C ASP A 76 8.46 19.90 -3.41
N VAL A 77 7.22 20.25 -3.71
CA VAL A 77 6.49 19.74 -4.86
C VAL A 77 7.15 20.20 -6.15
N THR A 78 7.63 19.26 -6.97
CA THR A 78 8.29 19.60 -8.23
C THR A 78 7.29 19.97 -9.34
N PRO A 79 7.70 20.77 -10.35
CA PRO A 79 6.92 20.99 -11.56
C PRO A 79 6.51 19.68 -12.27
N LEU A 80 7.30 18.62 -12.13
CA LEU A 80 6.97 17.28 -12.67
C LEU A 80 5.78 16.64 -11.96
N LEU A 81 5.72 16.71 -10.61
CA LEU A 81 4.57 16.22 -9.86
C LEU A 81 3.32 17.05 -10.17
N MET A 82 3.45 18.36 -10.27
CA MET A 82 2.35 19.23 -10.68
C MET A 82 1.85 18.88 -12.10
N ALA A 83 2.74 18.54 -13.04
CA ALA A 83 2.37 18.10 -14.38
C ALA A 83 1.61 16.77 -14.37
N ILE A 84 2.03 15.82 -13.53
CA ILE A 84 1.30 14.54 -13.32
C ILE A 84 -0.10 14.81 -12.74
N ALA A 85 -0.20 15.70 -11.76
CA ALA A 85 -1.49 16.11 -11.18
C ALA A 85 -2.40 16.78 -12.20
N ARG A 86 -1.87 17.68 -13.04
CA ARG A 86 -2.61 18.29 -14.16
C ARG A 86 -3.10 17.24 -15.16
N ALA A 87 -2.23 16.29 -15.55
CA ALA A 87 -2.64 15.20 -16.43
C ALA A 87 -3.79 14.39 -15.82
N ARG A 88 -3.71 14.03 -14.53
CA ARG A 88 -4.79 13.31 -13.80
C ARG A 88 -6.09 14.11 -13.82
N SER A 89 -6.04 15.41 -13.51
CA SER A 89 -7.22 16.28 -13.53
C SER A 89 -7.84 16.40 -14.93
N ALA A 90 -7.03 16.23 -15.98
CA ALA A 90 -7.48 16.17 -17.37
C ALA A 90 -7.97 14.75 -17.78
N GLY A 91 -8.04 13.80 -16.87
CA GLY A 91 -8.55 12.43 -17.09
C GLY A 91 -7.48 11.40 -17.42
N ALA A 92 -6.20 11.71 -17.25
CA ALA A 92 -5.14 10.70 -17.41
C ALA A 92 -5.18 9.65 -16.29
N MET A 93 -4.91 8.40 -16.66
CA MET A 93 -4.73 7.30 -15.70
C MET A 93 -3.32 7.34 -15.10
N ILE A 94 -3.24 7.32 -13.78
CA ILE A 94 -1.98 7.16 -13.05
C ILE A 94 -1.89 5.72 -12.57
N VAL A 95 -0.85 5.01 -12.97
CA VAL A 95 -0.64 3.59 -12.63
C VAL A 95 0.58 3.47 -11.72
N GLY A 96 0.38 3.03 -10.49
CA GLY A 96 1.46 2.68 -9.57
C GLY A 96 1.71 1.17 -9.56
N VAL A 97 2.95 0.74 -9.75
CA VAL A 97 3.31 -0.68 -9.74
C VAL A 97 4.17 -1.01 -8.53
N SER A 98 3.76 -2.03 -7.74
CA SER A 98 4.51 -2.48 -6.55
C SER A 98 4.76 -1.31 -5.57
N GLY A 99 6.01 -0.98 -5.20
CA GLY A 99 6.31 0.15 -4.31
C GLY A 99 5.73 1.49 -4.79
N ALA A 100 5.63 1.73 -6.09
CA ALA A 100 5.00 2.93 -6.61
C ALA A 100 3.48 2.96 -6.35
N ALA A 101 2.81 1.82 -6.17
CA ALA A 101 1.40 1.80 -5.74
C ALA A 101 1.27 2.36 -4.32
N SER A 102 2.15 1.94 -3.40
CA SER A 102 2.18 2.49 -2.04
C SER A 102 2.47 4.00 -2.03
N ALA A 103 3.34 4.48 -2.92
CA ALA A 103 3.65 5.90 -3.04
C ALA A 103 2.46 6.76 -3.53
N LEU A 104 1.41 6.18 -4.09
CA LEU A 104 0.21 6.94 -4.49
C LEU A 104 -0.60 7.45 -3.30
N SER A 105 -0.49 6.84 -2.13
CA SER A 105 -1.18 7.26 -0.90
C SER A 105 -0.70 8.63 -0.42
N GLY A 106 -1.48 9.25 0.49
CA GLY A 106 -1.04 10.46 1.22
C GLY A 106 0.10 10.14 2.19
N PHE A 107 -0.05 9.07 2.96
CA PHE A 107 1.01 8.46 3.76
C PHE A 107 1.44 7.14 3.13
N MET A 108 2.74 6.87 3.08
CA MET A 108 3.25 5.61 2.56
C MET A 108 4.15 4.89 3.55
N ILE A 109 4.07 3.57 3.58
CA ILE A 109 4.98 2.74 4.35
C ILE A 109 6.32 2.65 3.59
N GLY A 110 7.37 3.21 4.18
CA GLY A 110 8.73 3.22 3.64
C GLY A 110 9.53 1.95 3.95
N GLY A 111 9.27 1.32 5.12
CA GLY A 111 9.98 0.15 5.60
C GLY A 111 9.35 -0.48 6.84
N GLY A 112 9.96 -1.54 7.35
CA GLY A 112 9.49 -2.29 8.51
C GLY A 112 8.63 -3.51 8.16
N THR A 113 8.64 -4.51 9.03
CA THR A 113 7.81 -5.72 8.99
C THR A 113 6.56 -5.56 9.86
N SER A 114 5.60 -6.48 9.77
CA SER A 114 4.44 -6.50 10.68
C SER A 114 4.87 -6.70 12.12
N TYR A 115 5.82 -7.60 12.35
CA TYR A 115 6.38 -7.83 13.68
C TYR A 115 7.04 -6.57 14.26
N GLU A 116 7.91 -5.90 13.48
CA GLU A 116 8.57 -4.66 13.91
C GLU A 116 7.56 -3.54 14.19
N ALA A 117 6.53 -3.40 13.35
CA ALA A 117 5.48 -2.42 13.54
C ALA A 117 4.70 -2.64 14.84
N LEU A 118 4.31 -3.88 15.12
CA LEU A 118 3.59 -4.24 16.34
C LEU A 118 4.48 -4.13 17.57
N ARG A 119 5.75 -4.59 17.46
CA ARG A 119 6.66 -4.67 18.60
C ARG A 119 7.32 -3.35 18.99
N PHE A 120 7.66 -2.51 18.01
CA PHE A 120 8.45 -1.28 18.21
C PHE A 120 7.70 0.00 17.79
N GLY A 121 6.52 -0.11 17.16
CA GLY A 121 5.78 1.04 16.65
C GLY A 121 6.49 1.73 15.50
N ILE A 122 6.43 3.08 15.48
CA ILE A 122 7.04 3.91 14.44
C ILE A 122 8.54 4.08 14.73
N ALA A 123 9.36 3.82 13.74
CA ALA A 123 10.79 4.09 13.79
C ALA A 123 11.07 5.58 13.58
N SER A 124 11.99 6.14 14.36
CA SER A 124 12.41 7.55 14.23
C SER A 124 13.23 7.81 12.96
N ASP A 125 13.88 6.79 12.43
CA ASP A 125 14.70 6.87 11.23
C ASP A 125 14.83 5.49 10.53
N MET A 126 15.39 5.49 9.31
CA MET A 126 15.58 4.32 8.45
C MET A 126 16.76 3.43 8.88
N GLY A 127 17.01 3.23 10.08
CA GLY A 127 18.10 2.36 10.58
C GLY A 127 17.70 1.68 11.88
N ARG A 128 16.54 2.05 12.40
CA ARG A 128 15.98 1.47 13.63
C ARG A 128 14.90 0.45 13.37
N HIS A 129 14.70 -0.43 14.34
CA HIS A 129 13.56 -1.34 14.33
C HIS A 129 12.26 -0.54 14.45
N GLY A 130 11.26 -0.95 13.68
CA GLY A 130 9.94 -0.33 13.66
C GLY A 130 9.42 -0.05 12.26
N LEU A 131 8.28 0.61 12.21
CA LEU A 131 7.60 0.98 10.98
C LEU A 131 8.05 2.38 10.54
N VAL A 132 8.53 2.49 9.31
CA VAL A 132 8.86 3.78 8.70
C VAL A 132 7.68 4.26 7.88
N ILE A 133 7.10 5.39 8.24
CA ILE A 133 6.04 6.06 7.47
C ILE A 133 6.58 7.39 6.95
N GLN A 134 6.22 7.73 5.74
CA GLN A 134 6.64 8.96 5.07
C GLN A 134 5.47 9.53 4.24
N GLU A 135 5.58 10.79 3.86
CA GLU A 135 4.69 11.41 2.90
C GLU A 135 4.74 10.69 1.55
N GLY A 136 3.57 10.43 0.96
CA GLY A 136 3.41 9.89 -0.37
C GLY A 136 3.08 10.98 -1.39
N LEU A 137 2.60 10.59 -2.57
CA LEU A 137 2.30 11.53 -3.67
C LEU A 137 0.87 12.10 -3.59
N GLY A 138 0.02 11.60 -2.70
CA GLY A 138 -1.32 12.13 -2.45
C GLY A 138 -2.35 11.91 -3.57
N PHE A 139 -2.10 11.02 -4.54
CA PHE A 139 -3.06 10.70 -5.59
C PHE A 139 -4.21 9.84 -5.09
N PHE A 140 -4.01 9.12 -4.00
CA PHE A 140 -4.99 8.27 -3.33
C PHE A 140 -5.02 8.62 -1.83
N GLY A 141 -5.92 9.52 -1.44
CA GLY A 141 -6.01 10.04 -0.08
C GLY A 141 -6.95 9.28 0.84
N THR A 142 -7.73 8.31 0.33
CA THR A 142 -8.76 7.61 1.10
C THR A 142 -8.24 6.45 1.93
N ALA A 143 -7.05 5.94 1.63
CA ALA A 143 -6.42 4.85 2.36
C ALA A 143 -4.89 4.87 2.26
N ILE A 144 -4.22 4.17 3.17
CA ILE A 144 -2.81 3.80 3.02
C ILE A 144 -2.74 2.54 2.18
N ILE A 145 -1.97 2.57 1.08
CA ILE A 145 -1.78 1.40 0.21
C ILE A 145 -0.51 0.65 0.60
N ASP A 146 -0.62 -0.65 0.82
CA ASP A 146 0.54 -1.54 0.89
C ASP A 146 0.42 -2.67 -0.13
N GLN A 147 1.53 -3.15 -0.63
CA GLN A 147 1.60 -4.17 -1.68
C GLN A 147 2.36 -5.42 -1.20
N LYS A 148 2.21 -6.54 -1.90
CA LYS A 148 2.76 -7.84 -1.49
C LYS A 148 2.27 -8.26 -0.10
N LEU A 149 0.97 -8.10 0.13
CA LEU A 149 0.37 -8.25 1.45
C LEU A 149 0.60 -9.65 2.02
N SER A 150 0.44 -10.69 1.19
CA SER A 150 0.62 -12.10 1.58
C SER A 150 2.10 -12.47 1.61
N SER A 151 2.81 -12.44 0.49
CA SER A 151 4.18 -12.96 0.39
C SER A 151 5.17 -12.28 1.34
N SER A 152 4.89 -11.05 1.73
CA SER A 152 5.71 -10.28 2.68
C SER A 152 5.01 -10.09 4.03
N ARG A 153 3.87 -10.76 4.29
CA ARG A 153 3.13 -10.77 5.57
C ARG A 153 2.86 -9.38 6.14
N ARG A 154 2.36 -8.47 5.29
CA ARG A 154 2.32 -7.03 5.59
C ARG A 154 1.02 -6.54 6.23
N LEU A 155 0.08 -7.44 6.54
CA LEU A 155 -1.23 -7.07 7.09
C LEU A 155 -1.11 -6.28 8.41
N GLY A 156 -0.27 -6.74 9.34
CA GLY A 156 -0.10 -6.08 10.64
C GLY A 156 0.51 -4.69 10.52
N ARG A 157 1.54 -4.51 9.67
CA ARG A 157 2.15 -3.19 9.49
C ARG A 157 1.20 -2.19 8.83
N LEU A 158 0.30 -2.68 7.95
CA LEU A 158 -0.72 -1.83 7.34
C LEU A 158 -1.73 -1.36 8.38
N ALA A 159 -2.18 -2.26 9.28
CA ALA A 159 -3.06 -1.89 10.38
C ALA A 159 -2.41 -0.85 11.31
N VAL A 160 -1.14 -1.09 11.71
CA VAL A 160 -0.39 -0.14 12.55
C VAL A 160 -0.23 1.21 11.85
N ALA A 161 0.12 1.24 10.55
CA ALA A 161 0.25 2.48 9.81
C ALA A 161 -1.04 3.29 9.79
N CYS A 162 -2.19 2.63 9.58
CA CYS A 162 -3.49 3.27 9.59
C CYS A 162 -3.81 3.88 10.95
N ALA A 163 -3.55 3.15 12.01
CA ALA A 163 -3.79 3.60 13.38
C ALA A 163 -2.91 4.81 13.75
N GLU A 164 -1.62 4.73 13.47
CA GLU A 164 -0.64 5.79 13.81
C GLU A 164 -0.89 7.11 13.06
N GLU A 165 -1.32 7.01 11.79
CA GLU A 165 -1.62 8.19 10.97
C GLU A 165 -3.09 8.64 11.08
N GLY A 166 -3.92 7.97 11.90
CA GLY A 166 -5.33 8.27 12.02
C GLY A 166 -6.13 8.09 10.73
N VAL A 167 -5.64 7.23 9.84
CA VAL A 167 -6.28 6.92 8.56
C VAL A 167 -7.21 5.72 8.75
N ARG A 168 -8.49 5.90 8.46
CA ARG A 168 -9.50 4.86 8.68
C ARG A 168 -9.24 3.59 7.88
N TYR A 169 -8.75 3.70 6.65
CA TYR A 169 -8.63 2.57 5.75
C TYR A 169 -7.18 2.26 5.35
N GLY A 170 -6.86 0.98 5.35
CA GLY A 170 -5.71 0.40 4.67
C GLY A 170 -6.15 -0.43 3.46
N LEU A 171 -5.46 -0.28 2.34
CA LEU A 171 -5.69 -1.09 1.15
C LEU A 171 -4.47 -1.98 0.88
N GLY A 172 -4.61 -3.25 1.22
CA GLY A 172 -3.59 -4.26 0.98
C GLY A 172 -3.74 -4.93 -0.37
N LEU A 173 -2.74 -4.79 -1.25
CA LEU A 173 -2.73 -5.43 -2.56
C LEU A 173 -1.98 -6.76 -2.50
N LEU A 174 -2.62 -7.83 -2.97
CA LEU A 174 -1.97 -9.13 -3.11
C LEU A 174 -1.10 -9.18 -4.37
N GLU A 175 -0.28 -10.23 -4.46
CA GLU A 175 0.57 -10.48 -5.61
C GLU A 175 -0.26 -10.71 -6.87
N ASP A 176 0.26 -10.30 -8.02
CA ASP A 176 -0.38 -10.42 -9.34
C ASP A 176 -1.82 -9.85 -9.37
N SER A 177 -2.03 -8.83 -8.55
CA SER A 177 -3.32 -8.16 -8.41
C SER A 177 -3.15 -6.65 -8.22
N GLY A 178 -4.26 -5.95 -8.33
CA GLY A 178 -4.34 -4.51 -8.13
C GLY A 178 -5.78 -4.05 -8.05
N VAL A 179 -5.96 -2.74 -8.04
CA VAL A 179 -7.29 -2.12 -8.11
C VAL A 179 -7.30 -1.03 -9.17
N ILE A 180 -8.44 -0.86 -9.82
CA ILE A 180 -8.74 0.30 -10.66
C ILE A 180 -9.67 1.19 -9.86
N ALA A 181 -9.19 2.39 -9.53
CA ALA A 181 -9.98 3.41 -8.87
C ALA A 181 -10.71 4.28 -9.90
N ASN A 182 -11.94 4.67 -9.61
CA ASN A 182 -12.61 5.73 -10.33
C ASN A 182 -11.95 7.09 -10.03
N HIS A 183 -12.40 8.16 -10.68
CA HIS A 183 -11.72 9.45 -10.66
C HIS A 183 -11.61 10.07 -9.25
N ASP A 184 -12.62 9.91 -8.42
CA ASP A 184 -12.69 10.44 -7.05
C ASP A 184 -12.22 9.45 -5.98
N ASN A 185 -11.73 8.28 -6.38
CA ASN A 185 -11.29 7.18 -5.50
C ASN A 185 -12.39 6.63 -4.57
N SER A 186 -13.65 6.85 -4.88
CA SER A 186 -14.78 6.34 -4.06
C SER A 186 -15.08 4.88 -4.31
N GLN A 187 -14.78 4.36 -5.51
CA GLN A 187 -14.97 2.97 -5.90
C GLN A 187 -13.71 2.36 -6.51
N LEU A 188 -13.38 1.15 -6.07
CA LEU A 188 -12.21 0.41 -6.54
C LEU A 188 -12.67 -0.95 -7.07
N THR A 189 -12.32 -1.27 -8.31
CA THR A 189 -12.52 -2.62 -8.85
C THR A 189 -11.25 -3.44 -8.68
N ALA A 190 -11.33 -4.56 -7.98
CA ALA A 190 -10.21 -5.48 -7.84
C ALA A 190 -9.93 -6.21 -9.17
N ILE A 191 -8.67 -6.26 -9.56
CA ILE A 191 -8.20 -6.89 -10.81
C ILE A 191 -7.03 -7.83 -10.55
N GLY A 192 -6.75 -8.69 -11.51
CA GLY A 192 -5.65 -9.65 -11.45
C GLY A 192 -6.11 -11.04 -11.02
N THR A 193 -5.32 -11.74 -10.20
CA THR A 193 -5.56 -13.17 -9.89
C THR A 193 -5.88 -13.44 -8.42
N ARG A 194 -5.46 -12.58 -7.49
CA ARG A 194 -5.55 -12.85 -6.05
C ARG A 194 -6.39 -11.84 -5.27
N GLY A 195 -6.57 -10.59 -5.77
CA GLY A 195 -7.43 -9.59 -5.17
C GLY A 195 -6.73 -8.61 -4.22
N ALA A 196 -7.53 -8.01 -3.34
CA ALA A 196 -7.11 -7.00 -2.38
C ALA A 196 -7.82 -7.18 -1.03
N VAL A 197 -7.30 -6.58 0.03
CA VAL A 197 -7.93 -6.54 1.36
C VAL A 197 -8.13 -5.09 1.77
N LEU A 198 -9.35 -4.74 2.12
CA LEU A 198 -9.65 -3.50 2.83
C LEU A 198 -9.51 -3.77 4.33
N VAL A 199 -8.64 -3.02 4.97
CA VAL A 199 -8.45 -2.99 6.42
C VAL A 199 -9.13 -1.73 6.95
N GLU A 200 -10.05 -1.87 7.87
CA GLU A 200 -10.72 -0.73 8.51
C GLU A 200 -10.36 -0.67 9.99
N ILE A 201 -9.72 0.42 10.38
CA ILE A 201 -9.39 0.75 11.76
C ILE A 201 -10.41 1.78 12.25
N ASP A 202 -10.91 1.59 13.47
CA ASP A 202 -11.70 2.61 14.17
C ASP A 202 -10.76 3.47 15.02
N PRO A 203 -10.44 4.70 14.60
CA PRO A 203 -9.51 5.55 15.35
C PRO A 203 -10.03 5.91 16.77
N LEU A 204 -11.34 5.82 16.99
CA LEU A 204 -11.93 6.13 18.31
C LEU A 204 -11.80 4.98 19.30
N LYS A 205 -11.58 3.76 18.80
CA LYS A 205 -11.37 2.57 19.63
C LYS A 205 -9.91 2.16 19.72
N THR A 206 -9.05 2.78 18.90
CA THR A 206 -7.62 2.47 18.88
C THR A 206 -6.90 3.25 19.94
N GLU A 207 -6.16 2.57 20.79
CA GLU A 207 -5.33 3.15 21.84
C GLU A 207 -3.85 3.11 21.44
N LEU A 208 -3.21 4.27 21.48
CA LEU A 208 -1.79 4.48 21.22
C LEU A 208 -1.14 5.14 22.44
N ALA A 209 -1.44 4.61 23.65
CA ALA A 209 -1.05 5.22 24.91
C ALA A 209 0.21 4.57 25.48
N GLY A 210 1.25 5.38 25.74
CA GLY A 210 2.49 4.87 26.30
C GLY A 210 3.14 3.80 25.40
N ASP A 211 3.37 2.62 25.96
CA ASP A 211 3.95 1.48 25.23
C ASP A 211 2.88 0.52 24.68
N ASP A 212 1.60 0.83 24.87
CA ASP A 212 0.50 -0.03 24.43
C ASP A 212 -0.01 0.39 23.05
N PHE A 213 -0.29 -0.62 22.23
CA PHE A 213 -1.03 -0.51 21.00
C PHE A 213 -2.22 -1.46 21.03
N ILE A 214 -3.42 -0.93 21.04
CA ILE A 214 -4.66 -1.70 21.11
C ILE A 214 -5.56 -1.25 19.96
N ALA A 215 -5.87 -2.15 19.03
CA ALA A 215 -6.79 -1.92 17.93
C ALA A 215 -7.84 -3.04 17.89
N PRO A 216 -8.91 -2.92 18.71
CA PRO A 216 -9.99 -3.89 18.73
C PRO A 216 -10.87 -3.75 17.49
N ASP A 217 -11.54 -4.84 17.14
CA ASP A 217 -12.52 -4.86 16.05
C ASP A 217 -12.00 -4.31 14.70
N THR A 218 -10.68 -4.41 14.43
CA THR A 218 -10.12 -4.09 13.12
C THR A 218 -10.82 -4.94 12.07
N ARG A 219 -11.62 -4.30 11.21
CA ARG A 219 -12.42 -5.01 10.22
C ARG A 219 -11.59 -5.29 8.96
N LEU A 220 -11.67 -6.52 8.50
CA LEU A 220 -11.01 -7.00 7.29
C LEU A 220 -12.06 -7.41 6.26
N CYS A 221 -11.94 -6.90 5.02
CA CYS A 221 -12.81 -7.29 3.91
C CYS A 221 -11.95 -7.69 2.72
N PHE A 222 -12.08 -8.93 2.29
CA PHE A 222 -11.40 -9.42 1.09
C PHE A 222 -12.23 -9.08 -0.15
N ALA A 223 -11.57 -8.58 -1.20
CA ALA A 223 -12.12 -8.34 -2.52
C ALA A 223 -11.37 -9.18 -3.54
N GLY A 224 -12.05 -10.18 -4.11
CA GLY A 224 -11.54 -11.02 -5.20
C GLY A 224 -11.55 -10.28 -6.54
N PRO A 225 -10.94 -10.87 -7.60
CA PRO A 225 -10.95 -10.29 -8.93
C PRO A 225 -12.38 -10.00 -9.43
N GLY A 226 -12.63 -8.76 -9.85
CA GLY A 226 -13.94 -8.28 -10.30
C GLY A 226 -14.81 -7.68 -9.20
N ASP A 227 -14.53 -7.94 -7.92
CA ASP A 227 -15.27 -7.34 -6.82
C ASP A 227 -15.04 -5.82 -6.76
N VAL A 228 -16.03 -5.12 -6.24
CA VAL A 228 -15.99 -3.65 -6.11
C VAL A 228 -15.97 -3.26 -4.64
N ILE A 229 -14.95 -2.50 -4.26
CA ILE A 229 -14.83 -1.89 -2.93
C ILE A 229 -15.44 -0.50 -3.00
N ASP A 230 -16.41 -0.22 -2.14
CA ASP A 230 -16.96 1.11 -1.87
C ASP A 230 -16.20 1.73 -0.69
N MET A 231 -15.40 2.76 -0.96
CA MET A 231 -14.55 3.39 0.04
C MET A 231 -15.33 4.28 1.01
N ALA A 232 -16.50 4.79 0.61
CA ALA A 232 -17.35 5.59 1.47
C ALA A 232 -18.08 4.73 2.50
N ALA A 233 -18.63 3.58 2.05
CA ALA A 233 -19.32 2.63 2.92
C ALA A 233 -18.36 1.65 3.63
N GLY A 234 -17.14 1.50 3.15
CA GLY A 234 -16.19 0.48 3.62
C GLY A 234 -16.67 -0.95 3.30
N THR A 235 -17.39 -1.17 2.21
CA THR A 235 -18.00 -2.45 1.87
C THR A 235 -17.46 -3.02 0.57
N VAL A 236 -17.62 -4.33 0.39
CA VAL A 236 -17.25 -5.05 -0.83
C VAL A 236 -18.50 -5.65 -1.46
N THR A 237 -18.79 -5.24 -2.69
CA THR A 237 -19.81 -5.90 -3.54
C THR A 237 -19.12 -7.01 -4.32
N ARG A 238 -19.54 -8.25 -4.11
CA ARG A 238 -18.90 -9.44 -4.67
C ARG A 238 -19.57 -9.92 -5.94
N LEU A 239 -18.73 -10.37 -6.88
CA LEU A 239 -19.17 -11.06 -8.10
C LEU A 239 -18.99 -12.59 -8.00
N ALA A 240 -18.08 -13.06 -7.11
CA ALA A 240 -17.78 -14.48 -6.91
C ALA A 240 -18.38 -15.03 -5.60
N PRO A 241 -18.48 -16.37 -5.43
CA PRO A 241 -18.94 -16.99 -4.19
C PRO A 241 -18.10 -16.56 -2.97
N ALA A 242 -18.79 -16.30 -1.86
CA ALA A 242 -18.17 -15.81 -0.62
C ALA A 242 -17.17 -16.80 0.03
N THR A 243 -17.31 -18.11 -0.25
CA THR A 243 -16.45 -19.16 0.32
C THR A 243 -14.98 -19.02 -0.04
N ASP A 244 -14.67 -18.64 -1.28
CA ASP A 244 -13.27 -18.46 -1.72
C ASP A 244 -12.65 -17.22 -1.07
N SER A 245 -13.46 -16.19 -0.87
CA SER A 245 -13.03 -14.95 -0.18
C SER A 245 -12.75 -15.18 1.30
N ALA A 246 -13.53 -16.04 1.97
CA ALA A 246 -13.30 -16.41 3.37
C ALA A 246 -11.97 -17.16 3.54
N ALA A 247 -11.73 -18.18 2.72
CA ALA A 247 -10.50 -18.98 2.76
C ALA A 247 -9.25 -18.12 2.48
N ALA A 248 -9.35 -17.16 1.56
CA ALA A 248 -8.25 -16.24 1.25
C ALA A 248 -7.94 -15.33 2.45
N LEU A 249 -8.95 -14.78 3.11
CA LEU A 249 -8.78 -13.92 4.29
C LEU A 249 -8.21 -14.71 5.47
N ASP A 250 -8.75 -15.88 5.76
CA ASP A 250 -8.28 -16.75 6.83
C ASP A 250 -6.80 -17.13 6.64
N THR A 251 -6.37 -17.38 5.40
CA THR A 251 -4.98 -17.65 5.05
C THR A 251 -4.08 -16.44 5.36
N LEU A 252 -4.50 -15.23 4.98
CA LEU A 252 -3.73 -14.01 5.22
C LEU A 252 -3.53 -13.74 6.72
N VAL A 253 -4.56 -13.93 7.52
CA VAL A 253 -4.46 -13.74 8.97
C VAL A 253 -3.57 -14.82 9.60
N ALA A 254 -3.67 -16.07 9.13
CA ALA A 254 -2.77 -17.14 9.60
C ALA A 254 -1.29 -16.84 9.26
N GLU A 255 -1.01 -16.21 8.12
CA GLU A 255 0.35 -15.75 7.77
C GLU A 255 0.84 -14.63 8.69
N LEU A 256 -0.04 -13.66 9.04
CA LEU A 256 0.29 -12.63 10.02
C LEU A 256 0.62 -13.24 11.39
N ILE A 257 -0.21 -14.15 11.86
CA ILE A 257 -0.01 -14.84 13.14
C ILE A 257 1.37 -15.52 13.16
N LYS A 258 1.73 -16.25 12.09
CA LYS A 258 3.06 -16.90 11.99
C LYS A 258 4.21 -15.90 11.97
N ASP A 259 4.03 -14.72 11.41
CA ASP A 259 5.05 -13.67 11.39
C ASP A 259 5.32 -13.12 12.79
N CYS A 260 4.27 -12.95 13.59
CA CYS A 260 4.35 -12.38 14.93
C CYS A 260 4.85 -13.37 16.00
N VAL A 261 4.57 -14.68 15.85
CA VAL A 261 4.87 -15.70 16.86
C VAL A 261 6.17 -16.45 16.57
N GLY A 262 6.72 -16.29 15.38
CA GLY A 262 7.81 -17.15 14.91
C GLY A 262 7.37 -18.62 14.76
N SER A 263 8.31 -19.53 14.43
CA SER A 263 8.01 -20.94 14.19
C SER A 263 7.83 -21.79 15.47
N ALA A 264 7.71 -21.21 16.67
CA ALA A 264 7.90 -21.89 17.94
C ALA A 264 6.68 -21.97 18.87
N GLY A 265 5.50 -21.50 18.49
CA GLY A 265 4.32 -21.57 19.37
C GLY A 265 3.16 -22.38 18.75
N PRO A 266 2.46 -23.22 19.55
CA PRO A 266 1.24 -23.87 19.06
C PRO A 266 0.16 -22.81 18.83
N VAL A 267 -0.40 -22.79 17.62
CA VAL A 267 -1.65 -22.08 17.34
C VAL A 267 -2.75 -22.80 18.13
N THR A 268 -3.11 -22.28 19.29
CA THR A 268 -4.18 -22.82 20.11
C THR A 268 -5.50 -22.20 19.69
N ALA A 269 -6.35 -22.98 19.08
CA ALA A 269 -7.66 -22.67 18.53
C ALA A 269 -7.63 -21.71 17.31
N PRO A 270 -8.59 -21.74 16.38
CA PRO A 270 -8.56 -20.87 15.23
C PRO A 270 -8.55 -19.41 15.68
N GLY A 271 -7.42 -18.74 15.48
CA GLY A 271 -7.28 -17.32 15.55
C GLY A 271 -6.75 -16.66 16.82
N VAL A 272 -6.19 -17.39 17.79
CA VAL A 272 -5.54 -16.74 18.96
C VAL A 272 -4.07 -17.09 19.02
N THR A 273 -3.21 -16.08 19.06
CA THR A 273 -1.81 -16.24 19.41
C THR A 273 -1.40 -15.20 20.44
N GLN A 274 -0.56 -15.58 21.34
CA GLN A 274 0.04 -14.69 22.32
C GLN A 274 1.53 -15.01 22.43
N GLU A 275 2.36 -14.11 21.95
CA GLU A 275 3.73 -13.97 22.38
C GLU A 275 3.77 -12.99 23.55
N ALA A 276 4.83 -12.93 24.34
CA ALA A 276 4.91 -12.15 25.58
C ALA A 276 4.47 -10.67 25.44
N HIS A 277 4.41 -10.16 24.20
CA HIS A 277 4.13 -8.75 23.92
C HIS A 277 3.09 -8.50 22.80
N ILE A 278 2.62 -9.53 22.11
CA ILE A 278 1.65 -9.37 21.00
C ILE A 278 0.54 -10.40 21.16
N ALA A 279 -0.69 -9.96 21.19
CA ALA A 279 -1.88 -10.81 21.15
C ALA A 279 -2.73 -10.46 19.92
N LEU A 280 -3.08 -11.49 19.14
CA LEU A 280 -3.93 -11.38 17.97
C LEU A 280 -5.10 -12.34 18.13
N ARG A 281 -6.33 -11.82 17.99
CA ARG A 281 -7.56 -12.63 18.01
C ARG A 281 -8.35 -12.37 16.74
N TYR A 282 -8.57 -13.39 15.95
CA TYR A 282 -9.30 -13.28 14.69
C TYR A 282 -10.63 -14.00 14.74
N ARG A 283 -11.67 -13.35 14.22
CA ARG A 283 -13.03 -13.87 14.07
C ARG A 283 -13.45 -13.76 12.62
N SER A 284 -13.54 -14.88 11.92
CA SER A 284 -14.05 -14.96 10.55
C SER A 284 -15.58 -14.94 10.54
N ASN A 285 -16.18 -14.20 9.61
CA ASN A 285 -17.63 -14.24 9.37
C ASN A 285 -18.02 -15.29 8.31
N GLY A 286 -17.04 -15.95 7.68
CA GLY A 286 -17.27 -16.97 6.66
C GLY A 286 -17.72 -16.43 5.30
N ASP A 287 -17.77 -15.12 5.12
CA ASP A 287 -18.22 -14.43 3.90
C ASP A 287 -17.13 -13.59 3.24
N GLY A 288 -15.87 -13.78 3.63
CA GLY A 288 -14.72 -12.96 3.21
C GLY A 288 -14.63 -11.64 3.97
N THR A 289 -15.34 -11.52 5.10
CA THR A 289 -15.12 -10.49 6.11
C THR A 289 -14.72 -11.11 7.43
N GLY A 290 -14.08 -10.34 8.29
CA GLY A 290 -13.71 -10.77 9.63
C GLY A 290 -13.23 -9.61 10.48
N TYR A 291 -13.00 -9.88 11.75
CA TYR A 291 -12.50 -8.92 12.73
C TYR A 291 -11.22 -9.43 13.36
N LEU A 292 -10.24 -8.55 13.49
CA LEU A 292 -8.95 -8.80 14.12
C LEU A 292 -8.79 -7.85 15.30
N ASP A 293 -8.69 -8.39 16.50
CA ASP A 293 -8.28 -7.64 17.66
C ASP A 293 -6.77 -7.71 17.77
N ILE A 294 -6.12 -6.57 17.87
CA ILE A 294 -4.66 -6.45 17.97
C ILE A 294 -4.34 -5.77 19.30
N GLU A 295 -3.54 -6.44 20.12
CA GLU A 295 -2.99 -5.88 21.35
C GLU A 295 -1.48 -6.09 21.33
N SER A 296 -0.67 -5.07 21.57
CA SER A 296 0.76 -5.23 21.74
C SER A 296 1.32 -4.27 22.79
N ILE A 297 2.30 -4.77 23.55
CA ILE A 297 3.14 -3.96 24.43
C ILE A 297 4.45 -3.71 23.69
N ARG A 298 4.68 -2.45 23.34
CA ARG A 298 5.82 -2.03 22.53
C ARG A 298 7.08 -1.86 23.36
N ASP A 299 8.22 -2.19 22.76
CA ASP A 299 9.54 -1.91 23.31
C ASP A 299 10.13 -0.67 22.64
N ARG A 300 10.10 0.46 23.34
CA ARG A 300 10.62 1.73 22.82
C ARG A 300 12.12 1.92 23.02
N HIS A 301 12.78 0.95 23.63
CA HIS A 301 14.22 1.03 24.00
C HIS A 301 15.10 0.09 23.16
N GLY A 302 14.56 -0.47 22.05
CA GLY A 302 15.27 -1.32 21.11
C GLY A 302 16.14 -0.57 20.10
#